data_4128666db70a219146093ae875a9d51d
#
_entry.id   4128666db70a219146093ae875a9d51d
#
_cell.length_a   1.000
_cell.length_b   1.000
_cell.length_c   1.000
_cell.angle_alpha   90.00
_cell.angle_beta   90.00
_cell.angle_gamma   90.00
#
_symmetry.space_group_name_H-M   'P 1'
#
loop_
_entity.id
_entity.type
_entity.pdbx_description
1 polymer ?
#
loop_
_entity_poly.entity_id
_entity_poly.type
_entity_poly.pdbx_seq_one_letter_code
_entity_poly.pdbx_strand_id
1 'polypeptide(L)'
;MTKDIIDIVNSFKHHQLQYGLGGDPEQEELYKWKLVTDQIGHPDVNAVDFAKEINSLSLKNLCYSTQTTAIRHFAEYEPEEYRKTFVGLFDENIGLQERIDKFISDCRELWDGKIKHNFTQKTSAMCDERLISFFLTLKDPTKYTFYKDEVYGSLCNLLGEKKKSAGQKLVHFYELLNNHVIPAVESDTELIDSINKEIDAKGYVHSTPLIAQTALWNYARYVRNNDKTQIWLFLGGKDADDYHFEEMYS
;
A
#
# COMPACT_ATOMS: atom_id res chain seq x y z
N MET A 1 23.14 -2.96 5.37
CA MET A 1 22.32 -3.04 4.14
C MET A 1 22.60 -4.38 3.50
N THR A 2 21.59 -5.22 3.27
CA THR A 2 21.80 -6.54 2.66
C THR A 2 22.00 -6.40 1.16
N LYS A 3 22.81 -7.29 0.56
CA LYS A 3 23.07 -7.30 -0.89
C LYS A 3 21.76 -7.36 -1.69
N ASP A 4 20.83 -8.18 -1.24
CA ASP A 4 19.55 -8.39 -1.93
C ASP A 4 18.68 -7.12 -2.01
N ILE A 5 18.71 -6.25 -1.00
CA ILE A 5 17.99 -4.96 -1.06
C ILE A 5 18.65 -4.03 -2.09
N ILE A 6 19.99 -4.00 -2.16
CA ILE A 6 20.72 -3.22 -3.18
C ILE A 6 20.36 -3.72 -4.58
N ASP A 7 20.31 -5.03 -4.79
CA ASP A 7 19.97 -5.63 -6.08
C ASP A 7 18.54 -5.27 -6.52
N ILE A 8 17.59 -5.21 -5.57
CA ILE A 8 16.21 -4.76 -5.85
C ILE A 8 16.17 -3.28 -6.26
N VAL A 9 16.86 -2.42 -5.52
CA VAL A 9 16.91 -0.98 -5.83
C VAL A 9 17.56 -0.75 -7.20
N ASN A 10 18.66 -1.46 -7.50
CA ASN A 10 19.32 -1.40 -8.81
C ASN A 10 18.41 -1.88 -9.94
N SER A 11 17.69 -2.99 -9.74
CA SER A 11 16.73 -3.51 -10.73
C SER A 11 15.62 -2.49 -11.00
N PHE A 12 15.08 -1.90 -9.94
CA PHE A 12 14.08 -0.85 -10.05
C PHE A 12 14.65 0.40 -10.75
N LYS A 13 15.88 0.81 -10.45
CA LYS A 13 16.54 1.92 -11.14
C LYS A 13 16.65 1.66 -12.65
N HIS A 14 17.10 0.48 -13.06
CA HIS A 14 17.17 0.15 -14.48
C HIS A 14 15.81 0.24 -15.17
N HIS A 15 14.77 -0.27 -14.51
CA HIS A 15 13.40 -0.15 -15.02
C HIS A 15 12.96 1.32 -15.12
N GLN A 16 13.23 2.11 -14.07
CA GLN A 16 12.88 3.53 -14.02
C GLN A 16 13.59 4.35 -15.11
N LEU A 17 14.86 4.12 -15.33
CA LEU A 17 15.63 4.83 -16.36
C LEU A 17 15.19 4.46 -17.78
N GLN A 18 14.66 3.25 -17.98
CA GLN A 18 14.19 2.78 -19.28
C GLN A 18 12.75 3.24 -19.58
N TYR A 19 11.85 3.20 -18.61
CA TYR A 19 10.40 3.35 -18.83
C TYR A 19 9.77 4.52 -18.07
N GLY A 20 10.40 5.01 -16.99
CA GLY A 20 9.77 5.94 -16.05
C GLY A 20 8.66 5.30 -15.20
N LEU A 21 8.05 6.08 -14.31
CA LEU A 21 6.93 5.64 -13.46
C LEU A 21 5.62 5.43 -14.24
N GLY A 22 5.46 6.12 -15.35
CA GLY A 22 4.24 6.11 -16.17
C GLY A 22 4.43 5.51 -17.57
N GLY A 23 5.63 5.02 -17.90
CA GLY A 23 5.96 4.59 -19.27
C GLY A 23 5.65 3.13 -19.58
N ASP A 24 5.48 2.28 -18.59
CA ASP A 24 5.08 0.88 -18.78
C ASP A 24 3.56 0.76 -18.53
N PRO A 25 2.74 0.50 -19.56
CA PRO A 25 1.29 0.41 -19.41
C PRO A 25 0.81 -0.68 -18.45
N GLU A 26 1.64 -1.74 -18.27
CA GLU A 26 1.31 -2.83 -17.34
C GLU A 26 1.79 -2.56 -15.90
N GLN A 27 2.69 -1.61 -15.73
CA GLN A 27 3.34 -1.29 -14.45
C GLN A 27 3.28 0.21 -14.11
N GLU A 28 2.32 0.91 -14.68
CA GLU A 28 2.12 2.33 -14.39
C GLU A 28 1.89 2.53 -12.89
N GLU A 29 2.84 3.20 -12.24
CA GLU A 29 2.84 3.45 -10.80
C GLU A 29 2.62 4.94 -10.47
N LEU A 30 2.69 5.80 -11.47
CA LEU A 30 2.56 7.25 -11.34
C LEU A 30 1.22 7.69 -10.74
N TYR A 31 0.16 6.85 -10.91
CA TYR A 31 -1.15 7.10 -10.31
C TYR A 31 -1.10 7.22 -8.78
N LYS A 32 -0.15 6.57 -8.12
CA LYS A 32 0.02 6.66 -6.66
C LYS A 32 0.41 8.08 -6.26
N TRP A 33 1.39 8.66 -6.96
CA TRP A 33 1.82 10.05 -6.72
C TRP A 33 0.71 11.03 -6.99
N LYS A 34 0.01 10.86 -8.11
CA LYS A 34 -1.17 11.69 -8.41
C LYS A 34 -2.20 11.60 -7.29
N LEU A 35 -2.56 10.39 -6.87
CA LEU A 35 -3.57 10.16 -5.84
C LEU A 35 -3.16 10.78 -4.50
N VAL A 36 -1.90 10.64 -4.09
CA VAL A 36 -1.41 11.24 -2.85
C VAL A 36 -1.40 12.76 -2.97
N THR A 37 -0.90 13.32 -4.08
CA THR A 37 -0.86 14.78 -4.29
C THR A 37 -2.26 15.39 -4.27
N ASP A 38 -3.22 14.76 -4.93
CA ASP A 38 -4.60 15.26 -5.01
C ASP A 38 -5.33 15.21 -3.64
N GLN A 39 -4.84 14.41 -2.68
CA GLN A 39 -5.55 14.10 -1.42
C GLN A 39 -4.68 14.25 -0.16
N ILE A 40 -3.49 14.85 -0.27
CA ILE A 40 -2.61 15.05 0.88
C ILE A 40 -3.31 15.87 1.98
N GLY A 41 -3.16 15.43 3.24
CA GLY A 41 -3.80 16.06 4.39
C GLY A 41 -5.23 15.58 4.66
N HIS A 42 -5.80 14.75 3.78
CA HIS A 42 -7.14 14.20 3.95
C HIS A 42 -7.13 12.79 4.60
N PRO A 43 -8.17 12.40 5.36
CA PRO A 43 -9.30 13.25 5.72
C PRO A 43 -8.89 14.37 6.70
N ASP A 44 -9.37 15.58 6.43
CA ASP A 44 -9.19 16.69 7.36
C ASP A 44 -10.17 16.53 8.55
N VAL A 45 -9.62 16.26 9.72
CA VAL A 45 -10.41 16.11 10.95
C VAL A 45 -11.09 17.40 11.40
N ASN A 46 -10.71 18.56 10.85
CA ASN A 46 -11.30 19.85 11.12
C ASN A 46 -12.35 20.26 10.06
N ALA A 47 -12.61 19.43 9.05
CA ALA A 47 -13.62 19.73 8.03
C ALA A 47 -14.99 19.97 8.66
N VAL A 48 -15.71 20.98 8.17
CA VAL A 48 -17.06 21.34 8.66
C VAL A 48 -18.04 20.18 8.48
N ASP A 49 -17.93 19.48 7.35
CA ASP A 49 -18.76 18.31 6.99
C ASP A 49 -17.83 17.11 6.78
N PHE A 50 -17.68 16.28 7.80
CA PHE A 50 -16.81 15.12 7.75
C PHE A 50 -17.38 13.98 6.88
N ALA A 51 -18.70 13.89 6.74
CA ALA A 51 -19.31 12.95 5.82
C ALA A 51 -18.93 13.25 4.37
N LYS A 52 -18.99 14.52 3.98
CA LYS A 52 -18.55 14.98 2.66
C LYS A 52 -17.06 14.78 2.47
N GLU A 53 -16.27 15.04 3.51
CA GLU A 53 -14.83 14.84 3.52
C GLU A 53 -14.46 13.39 3.15
N ILE A 54 -14.98 12.40 3.89
CA ILE A 54 -14.76 10.98 3.63
C ILE A 54 -15.28 10.57 2.24
N ASN A 55 -16.45 11.06 1.83
CA ASN A 55 -17.04 10.72 0.54
C ASN A 55 -16.28 11.28 -0.66
N SER A 56 -15.46 12.31 -0.47
CA SER A 56 -14.60 12.87 -1.51
C SER A 56 -13.36 12.03 -1.81
N LEU A 57 -12.96 11.14 -0.89
CA LEU A 57 -11.75 10.35 -1.03
C LEU A 57 -11.83 9.31 -2.15
N SER A 58 -10.77 9.21 -2.93
CA SER A 58 -10.57 8.17 -3.93
C SER A 58 -9.58 7.13 -3.42
N LEU A 59 -10.05 5.89 -3.26
CA LEU A 59 -9.23 4.76 -2.82
C LEU A 59 -8.86 3.81 -3.97
N LYS A 60 -9.09 4.22 -5.22
CA LYS A 60 -8.92 3.37 -6.42
C LYS A 60 -7.56 2.68 -6.43
N ASN A 61 -7.57 1.38 -6.71
CA ASN A 61 -6.39 0.51 -6.86
C ASN A 61 -5.53 0.33 -5.59
N LEU A 62 -5.81 1.06 -4.51
CA LEU A 62 -5.04 0.98 -3.27
C LEU A 62 -5.76 0.22 -2.17
N CYS A 63 -7.09 0.34 -2.10
CA CYS A 63 -7.94 -0.37 -1.15
C CYS A 63 -8.97 -1.26 -1.87
N TYR A 64 -9.55 -2.20 -1.14
CA TYR A 64 -10.61 -3.05 -1.66
C TYR A 64 -11.93 -2.27 -1.79
N SER A 65 -12.79 -2.66 -2.73
CA SER A 65 -14.13 -2.06 -2.88
C SER A 65 -14.97 -2.18 -1.61
N THR A 66 -14.82 -3.28 -0.86
CA THR A 66 -15.48 -3.49 0.43
C THR A 66 -15.04 -2.48 1.48
N GLN A 67 -13.76 -2.08 1.49
CA GLN A 67 -13.25 -1.02 2.37
C GLN A 67 -13.84 0.33 1.98
N THR A 68 -13.87 0.64 0.67
CA THR A 68 -14.48 1.87 0.16
C THR A 68 -15.97 1.95 0.55
N THR A 69 -16.70 0.85 0.48
CA THR A 69 -18.10 0.80 0.92
C THR A 69 -18.23 1.01 2.42
N ALA A 70 -17.38 0.35 3.23
CA ALA A 70 -17.42 0.47 4.68
C ALA A 70 -17.16 1.92 5.16
N ILE A 71 -16.15 2.61 4.62
CA ILE A 71 -15.89 4.01 5.03
C ILE A 71 -17.02 4.96 4.68
N ARG A 72 -17.74 4.71 3.57
CA ARG A 72 -18.93 5.49 3.19
C ARG A 72 -20.09 5.27 4.14
N HIS A 73 -20.26 4.06 4.66
CA HIS A 73 -21.28 3.79 5.68
C HIS A 73 -20.92 4.47 7.02
N PHE A 74 -19.66 4.51 7.43
CA PHE A 74 -19.25 5.31 8.58
C PHE A 74 -19.59 6.79 8.37
N ALA A 75 -19.31 7.33 7.19
CA ALA A 75 -19.61 8.71 6.86
C ALA A 75 -21.10 9.02 6.79
N GLU A 76 -21.93 8.07 6.35
CA GLU A 76 -23.38 8.19 6.25
C GLU A 76 -24.08 8.14 7.60
N TYR A 77 -23.70 7.17 8.45
CA TYR A 77 -24.44 6.87 9.67
C TYR A 77 -23.88 7.55 10.91
N GLU A 78 -22.56 7.64 11.04
CA GLU A 78 -21.88 8.11 12.25
C GLU A 78 -20.64 8.98 11.94
N PRO A 79 -20.75 10.05 11.15
CA PRO A 79 -19.60 10.82 10.69
C PRO A 79 -18.76 11.42 11.81
N GLU A 80 -19.40 11.93 12.87
CA GLU A 80 -18.68 12.59 13.96
C GLU A 80 -17.96 11.60 14.89
N GLU A 81 -18.53 10.43 15.14
CA GLU A 81 -17.86 9.37 15.88
C GLU A 81 -16.69 8.80 15.05
N TYR A 82 -16.90 8.66 13.74
CA TYR A 82 -15.81 8.23 12.84
C TYR A 82 -14.69 9.26 12.77
N ARG A 83 -14.98 10.56 12.78
CA ARG A 83 -13.98 11.65 12.89
C ARG A 83 -13.06 11.46 14.09
N LYS A 84 -13.62 11.11 15.25
CA LYS A 84 -12.83 10.90 16.49
C LYS A 84 -11.80 9.80 16.35
N THR A 85 -12.09 8.75 15.57
CA THR A 85 -11.12 7.67 15.32
C THR A 85 -9.89 8.18 14.57
N PHE A 86 -10.07 9.12 13.62
CA PHE A 86 -8.95 9.75 12.91
C PHE A 86 -8.15 10.72 13.78
N VAL A 87 -8.78 11.44 14.69
CA VAL A 87 -8.04 12.28 15.66
C VAL A 87 -7.06 11.40 16.44
N GLY A 88 -7.49 10.23 16.91
CA GLY A 88 -6.61 9.28 17.59
C GLY A 88 -5.55 8.67 16.67
N LEU A 89 -5.91 8.31 15.43
CA LEU A 89 -4.96 7.72 14.47
C LEU A 89 -3.83 8.69 14.10
N PHE A 90 -4.12 9.99 14.03
CA PHE A 90 -3.18 11.02 13.61
C PHE A 90 -2.42 11.70 14.77
N ASP A 91 -2.68 11.31 16.02
CA ASP A 91 -1.97 11.83 17.18
C ASP A 91 -0.57 11.21 17.33
N GLU A 92 0.43 11.88 16.81
CA GLU A 92 1.82 11.40 16.85
C GLU A 92 2.49 11.41 18.24
N ASN A 93 1.82 11.91 19.28
CA ASN A 93 2.28 11.76 20.66
C ASN A 93 2.08 10.33 21.19
N ILE A 94 1.27 9.53 20.49
CA ILE A 94 0.99 8.13 20.82
C ILE A 94 1.78 7.22 19.87
N GLY A 95 2.28 6.09 20.37
CA GLY A 95 3.01 5.10 19.58
C GLY A 95 2.16 4.55 18.43
N LEU A 96 2.77 4.31 17.27
CA LEU A 96 2.04 3.91 16.05
C LEU A 96 1.21 2.63 16.26
N GLN A 97 1.73 1.61 16.95
CA GLN A 97 0.97 0.38 17.22
C GLN A 97 -0.29 0.66 18.04
N GLU A 98 -0.17 1.47 19.08
CA GLU A 98 -1.31 1.83 19.93
C GLU A 98 -2.39 2.62 19.15
N ARG A 99 -1.96 3.53 18.28
CA ARG A 99 -2.88 4.27 17.38
C ARG A 99 -3.63 3.34 16.43
N ILE A 100 -2.93 2.37 15.85
CA ILE A 100 -3.52 1.36 14.95
C ILE A 100 -4.52 0.48 15.70
N ASP A 101 -4.13 -0.07 16.85
CA ASP A 101 -4.97 -0.94 17.65
C ASP A 101 -6.23 -0.22 18.10
N LYS A 102 -6.08 1.04 18.55
CA LYS A 102 -7.21 1.86 18.95
C LYS A 102 -8.14 2.17 17.77
N PHE A 103 -7.60 2.56 16.62
CA PHE A 103 -8.41 2.83 15.41
C PHE A 103 -9.24 1.60 15.00
N ILE A 104 -8.62 0.42 14.98
CA ILE A 104 -9.31 -0.83 14.64
C ILE A 104 -10.41 -1.15 15.66
N SER A 105 -10.12 -0.98 16.96
CA SER A 105 -11.10 -1.22 18.03
C SER A 105 -12.27 -0.25 17.94
N ASP A 106 -12.00 1.04 17.87
CA ASP A 106 -13.02 2.09 17.81
C ASP A 106 -13.92 1.92 16.56
N CYS A 107 -13.33 1.64 15.39
CA CYS A 107 -14.11 1.36 14.18
C CYS A 107 -14.99 0.10 14.33
N ARG A 108 -14.47 -0.95 14.96
CA ARG A 108 -15.25 -2.17 15.20
C ARG A 108 -16.41 -1.94 16.15
N GLU A 109 -16.16 -1.25 17.26
CA GLU A 109 -17.18 -0.90 18.25
C GLU A 109 -18.28 -0.02 17.63
N LEU A 110 -17.89 0.99 16.85
CA LEU A 110 -18.81 1.87 16.15
C LEU A 110 -19.66 1.09 15.13
N TRP A 111 -19.03 0.19 14.37
CA TRP A 111 -19.71 -0.65 13.39
C TRP A 111 -20.72 -1.58 14.05
N ASP A 112 -20.26 -2.37 15.02
CA ASP A 112 -21.10 -3.38 15.67
C ASP A 112 -22.22 -2.75 16.52
N GLY A 113 -21.95 -1.60 17.15
CA GLY A 113 -22.91 -0.91 18.03
C GLY A 113 -23.94 -0.05 17.30
N LYS A 114 -23.56 0.60 16.18
CA LYS A 114 -24.40 1.64 15.57
C LYS A 114 -24.71 1.44 14.08
N ILE A 115 -23.81 0.83 13.31
CA ILE A 115 -23.95 0.82 11.84
C ILE A 115 -24.52 -0.51 11.33
N LYS A 116 -24.05 -1.63 11.83
CA LYS A 116 -24.39 -2.98 11.39
C LYS A 116 -25.88 -3.28 11.33
N HIS A 117 -26.66 -2.67 12.22
CA HIS A 117 -28.12 -2.87 12.30
C HIS A 117 -28.88 -2.37 11.07
N ASN A 118 -28.26 -1.52 10.25
CA ASN A 118 -28.84 -1.02 9.01
C ASN A 118 -28.79 -2.03 7.87
N PHE A 119 -28.13 -3.18 8.07
CA PHE A 119 -27.90 -4.18 7.02
C PHE A 119 -28.49 -5.54 7.39
N THR A 120 -29.12 -6.20 6.43
CA THR A 120 -29.62 -7.57 6.57
C THR A 120 -28.54 -8.63 6.32
N GLN A 121 -27.50 -8.27 5.58
CA GLN A 121 -26.38 -9.17 5.28
C GLN A 121 -25.26 -9.03 6.31
N LYS A 122 -24.45 -10.10 6.46
CA LYS A 122 -23.28 -10.06 7.33
C LYS A 122 -22.23 -9.11 6.75
N THR A 123 -21.99 -8.02 7.46
CA THR A 123 -21.02 -6.98 7.09
C THR A 123 -20.03 -6.75 8.24
N SER A 124 -18.92 -6.08 7.96
CA SER A 124 -17.90 -5.74 8.96
C SER A 124 -17.31 -4.35 8.71
N ALA A 125 -16.64 -3.80 9.72
CA ALA A 125 -16.00 -2.48 9.66
C ALA A 125 -14.95 -2.36 8.55
N MET A 126 -14.36 -3.46 8.08
CA MET A 126 -13.31 -3.51 7.05
C MET A 126 -12.11 -2.58 7.31
N CYS A 127 -11.89 -2.19 8.58
CA CYS A 127 -10.75 -1.39 9.00
C CYS A 127 -9.57 -2.31 9.29
N ASP A 128 -8.65 -2.40 8.36
CA ASP A 128 -7.43 -3.20 8.47
C ASP A 128 -6.18 -2.34 8.20
N GLU A 129 -5.02 -2.97 8.30
CA GLU A 129 -3.72 -2.33 8.12
C GLU A 129 -3.53 -1.70 6.73
N ARG A 130 -4.19 -2.26 5.70
CA ARG A 130 -4.14 -1.69 4.35
C ARG A 130 -4.88 -0.36 4.28
N LEU A 131 -6.09 -0.29 4.83
CA LEU A 131 -6.88 0.94 4.89
C LEU A 131 -6.19 1.99 5.76
N ILE A 132 -5.64 1.58 6.91
CA ILE A 132 -4.92 2.48 7.82
C ILE A 132 -3.69 3.07 7.13
N SER A 133 -2.90 2.23 6.42
CA SER A 133 -1.73 2.72 5.69
C SER A 133 -2.10 3.74 4.62
N PHE A 134 -3.26 3.59 3.97
CA PHE A 134 -3.77 4.57 3.03
C PHE A 134 -3.96 5.93 3.70
N PHE A 135 -4.66 6.00 4.83
CA PHE A 135 -4.89 7.25 5.55
C PHE A 135 -3.59 7.87 6.10
N LEU A 136 -2.70 7.05 6.64
CA LEU A 136 -1.40 7.53 7.13
C LEU A 136 -0.55 8.10 5.98
N THR A 137 -0.57 7.48 4.80
CA THR A 137 0.15 7.99 3.62
C THR A 137 -0.40 9.34 3.16
N LEU A 138 -1.73 9.51 3.16
CA LEU A 138 -2.34 10.81 2.83
C LEU A 138 -2.03 11.86 3.91
N LYS A 139 -1.92 11.45 5.17
CA LYS A 139 -1.61 12.37 6.27
C LYS A 139 -0.17 12.88 6.18
N ASP A 140 0.79 11.99 5.97
CA ASP A 140 2.21 12.34 5.83
C ASP A 140 2.93 11.36 4.90
N PRO A 141 2.99 11.65 3.58
CA PRO A 141 3.68 10.79 2.61
C PRO A 141 5.20 10.82 2.74
N THR A 142 5.77 11.73 3.53
CA THR A 142 7.21 11.74 3.80
C THR A 142 7.61 10.69 4.84
N LYS A 143 6.65 10.21 5.62
CA LYS A 143 6.85 9.26 6.73
C LYS A 143 6.22 7.90 6.46
N TYR A 144 5.10 7.86 5.76
CA TYR A 144 4.30 6.67 5.55
C TYR A 144 4.12 6.33 4.06
N THR A 145 3.80 5.07 3.79
CA THR A 145 3.48 4.59 2.44
C THR A 145 2.45 3.47 2.48
N PHE A 146 1.92 3.11 1.33
CA PHE A 146 0.89 2.09 1.20
C PHE A 146 1.38 0.69 1.57
N TYR A 147 0.65 0.02 2.44
CA TYR A 147 0.86 -1.37 2.79
C TYR A 147 0.10 -2.32 1.86
N LYS A 148 0.78 -3.38 1.42
CA LYS A 148 0.17 -4.53 0.75
C LYS A 148 0.76 -5.81 1.35
N ASP A 149 -0.08 -6.77 1.73
CA ASP A 149 0.36 -8.02 2.40
C ASP A 149 1.36 -8.82 1.55
N GLU A 150 1.20 -8.79 0.22
CA GLU A 150 2.13 -9.41 -0.74
C GLU A 150 3.53 -8.77 -0.68
N VAL A 151 3.61 -7.44 -0.67
CA VAL A 151 4.87 -6.69 -0.57
C VAL A 151 5.56 -6.95 0.75
N TYR A 152 4.80 -6.87 1.84
CA TYR A 152 5.29 -7.19 3.18
C TYR A 152 5.82 -8.62 3.27
N GLY A 153 5.08 -9.58 2.70
CA GLY A 153 5.49 -10.98 2.68
C GLY A 153 6.79 -11.20 1.90
N SER A 154 6.94 -10.55 0.75
CA SER A 154 8.16 -10.62 -0.06
C SER A 154 9.35 -9.99 0.66
N LEU A 155 9.15 -8.86 1.35
CA LEU A 155 10.18 -8.20 2.13
C LEU A 155 10.63 -9.06 3.33
N CYS A 156 9.69 -9.66 4.07
CA CYS A 156 10.03 -10.57 5.16
C CYS A 156 10.86 -11.76 4.66
N ASN A 157 10.44 -12.39 3.55
CA ASN A 157 11.19 -13.52 2.97
C ASN A 157 12.60 -13.12 2.55
N LEU A 158 12.74 -11.95 1.92
CA LEU A 158 14.03 -11.42 1.48
C LEU A 158 15.01 -11.19 2.63
N LEU A 159 14.48 -10.69 3.77
CA LEU A 159 15.28 -10.38 4.95
C LEU A 159 15.44 -11.56 5.92
N GLY A 160 14.79 -12.70 5.64
CA GLY A 160 14.75 -13.84 6.57
C GLY A 160 13.92 -13.57 7.84
N GLU A 161 13.03 -12.58 7.79
CA GLU A 161 12.19 -12.18 8.90
C GLU A 161 10.88 -12.98 8.96
N LYS A 162 10.39 -13.22 10.17
CA LYS A 162 9.09 -13.85 10.37
C LYS A 162 7.98 -12.81 10.25
N LYS A 163 6.96 -13.13 9.45
CA LYS A 163 5.74 -12.30 9.38
C LYS A 163 5.07 -12.21 10.74
N LYS A 164 4.65 -11.00 11.11
CA LYS A 164 3.86 -10.76 12.32
C LYS A 164 2.39 -11.18 12.11
N SER A 165 1.64 -11.27 13.20
CA SER A 165 0.19 -11.48 13.18
C SER A 165 -0.56 -10.26 12.66
N ALA A 166 -1.82 -10.45 12.25
CA ALA A 166 -2.70 -9.34 11.87
C ALA A 166 -2.79 -8.30 13.01
N GLY A 167 -2.78 -7.03 12.65
CA GLY A 167 -2.71 -5.89 13.56
C GLY A 167 -1.28 -5.42 13.87
N GLN A 168 -0.26 -6.26 13.64
CA GLN A 168 1.16 -5.92 13.91
C GLN A 168 2.01 -5.81 12.63
N LYS A 169 1.44 -6.19 11.48
CA LYS A 169 2.19 -6.25 10.21
C LYS A 169 2.57 -4.86 9.70
N LEU A 170 1.69 -3.88 9.83
CA LEU A 170 1.92 -2.54 9.31
C LEU A 170 3.10 -1.86 10.01
N VAL A 171 3.17 -1.93 11.35
CA VAL A 171 4.29 -1.36 12.11
C VAL A 171 5.58 -2.06 11.72
N HIS A 172 5.60 -3.40 11.71
CA HIS A 172 6.76 -4.17 11.30
C HIS A 172 7.17 -3.89 9.85
N PHE A 173 6.22 -3.70 8.95
CA PHE A 173 6.52 -3.29 7.57
C PHE A 173 7.25 -1.94 7.52
N TYR A 174 6.81 -0.95 8.28
CA TYR A 174 7.48 0.35 8.34
C TYR A 174 8.85 0.26 9.02
N GLU A 175 9.01 -0.58 10.04
CA GLU A 175 10.33 -0.84 10.65
C GLU A 175 11.31 -1.43 9.62
N LEU A 176 10.90 -2.45 8.87
CA LEU A 176 11.73 -3.06 7.83
C LEU A 176 12.04 -2.09 6.69
N LEU A 177 11.05 -1.28 6.26
CA LEU A 177 11.24 -0.24 5.27
C LEU A 177 12.29 0.79 5.70
N ASN A 178 12.12 1.35 6.89
CA ASN A 178 12.99 2.40 7.44
C ASN A 178 14.41 1.90 7.71
N ASN A 179 14.55 0.65 8.15
CA ASN A 179 15.86 0.12 8.50
C ASN A 179 16.66 -0.43 7.31
N HIS A 180 15.98 -0.84 6.23
CA HIS A 180 16.65 -1.56 5.15
C HIS A 180 16.46 -0.95 3.76
N VAL A 181 15.23 -0.55 3.40
CA VAL A 181 14.92 -0.18 2.01
C VAL A 181 15.09 1.31 1.77
N ILE A 182 14.55 2.15 2.64
CA ILE A 182 14.68 3.61 2.52
C ILE A 182 16.14 4.06 2.48
N PRO A 183 17.05 3.58 3.36
CA PRO A 183 18.47 3.94 3.27
C PRO A 183 19.13 3.50 1.96
N ALA A 184 18.68 2.38 1.37
CA ALA A 184 19.21 1.94 0.08
C ALA A 184 18.74 2.87 -1.06
N VAL A 185 17.47 3.26 -1.06
CA VAL A 185 16.93 4.23 -2.01
C VAL A 185 17.62 5.59 -1.87
N GLU A 186 17.78 6.09 -0.64
CA GLU A 186 18.42 7.39 -0.37
C GLU A 186 19.89 7.44 -0.79
N SER A 187 20.57 6.29 -0.77
CA SER A 187 21.97 6.20 -1.23
C SER A 187 22.12 6.21 -2.77
N ASP A 188 21.04 6.01 -3.52
CA ASP A 188 21.04 6.01 -4.99
C ASP A 188 20.48 7.33 -5.54
N THR A 189 21.35 8.32 -5.64
CA THR A 189 20.99 9.66 -6.12
C THR A 189 20.47 9.66 -7.56
N GLU A 190 21.01 8.79 -8.44
CA GLU A 190 20.57 8.70 -9.83
C GLU A 190 19.10 8.24 -9.93
N LEU A 191 18.71 7.25 -9.11
CA LEU A 191 17.31 6.81 -9.03
C LEU A 191 16.42 7.94 -8.54
N ILE A 192 16.80 8.60 -7.43
CA ILE A 192 16.01 9.69 -6.85
C ILE A 192 15.88 10.84 -7.85
N ASP A 193 16.96 11.26 -8.49
CA ASP A 193 16.93 12.38 -9.46
C ASP A 193 16.05 12.04 -10.67
N SER A 194 16.12 10.80 -11.16
CA SER A 194 15.27 10.34 -12.26
C SER A 194 13.78 10.42 -11.91
N ILE A 195 13.40 9.92 -10.73
CA ILE A 195 12.02 9.95 -10.26
C ILE A 195 11.56 11.39 -9.98
N ASN A 196 12.39 12.18 -9.28
CA ASN A 196 12.07 13.56 -8.96
C ASN A 196 11.83 14.40 -10.21
N LYS A 197 12.64 14.22 -11.25
CA LYS A 197 12.43 14.90 -12.53
C LYS A 197 11.06 14.61 -13.14
N GLU A 198 10.58 13.37 -13.02
CA GLU A 198 9.27 12.99 -13.56
C GLU A 198 8.12 13.55 -12.72
N ILE A 199 8.21 13.46 -11.38
CA ILE A 199 7.16 13.95 -10.48
C ILE A 199 7.10 15.47 -10.44
N ASP A 200 8.25 16.17 -10.50
CA ASP A 200 8.31 17.65 -10.58
C ASP A 200 7.65 18.18 -11.84
N ALA A 201 7.86 17.52 -12.98
CA ALA A 201 7.22 17.90 -14.24
C ALA A 201 5.68 17.84 -14.17
N LYS A 202 5.12 17.11 -13.20
CA LYS A 202 3.68 16.98 -12.96
C LYS A 202 3.19 17.71 -11.72
N GLY A 203 4.09 18.31 -10.94
CA GLY A 203 3.75 18.98 -9.68
C GLY A 203 3.30 18.01 -8.58
N TYR A 204 3.83 16.78 -8.57
CA TYR A 204 3.49 15.79 -7.57
C TYR A 204 4.39 15.85 -6.34
N VAL A 205 3.87 15.33 -5.22
CA VAL A 205 4.58 15.32 -3.93
C VAL A 205 5.80 14.37 -3.95
N HIS A 206 6.89 14.81 -3.33
CA HIS A 206 8.06 13.96 -3.09
C HIS A 206 7.81 13.01 -1.92
N SER A 207 8.19 11.74 -2.08
CA SER A 207 8.04 10.72 -1.05
C SER A 207 9.04 9.58 -1.24
N THR A 208 10.12 9.56 -0.48
CA THR A 208 11.05 8.42 -0.45
C THR A 208 10.39 7.10 0.00
N PRO A 209 9.48 7.10 1.01
CA PRO A 209 8.72 5.89 1.35
C PRO A 209 7.90 5.32 0.18
N LEU A 210 7.34 6.20 -0.67
CA LEU A 210 6.58 5.75 -1.83
C LEU A 210 7.49 5.16 -2.92
N ILE A 211 8.70 5.73 -3.11
CA ILE A 211 9.73 5.16 -4.00
C ILE A 211 10.13 3.76 -3.50
N ALA A 212 10.44 3.63 -2.21
CA ALA A 212 10.81 2.36 -1.60
C ALA A 212 9.71 1.29 -1.74
N GLN A 213 8.45 1.67 -1.49
CA GLN A 213 7.32 0.78 -1.67
C GLN A 213 7.13 0.35 -3.13
N THR A 214 7.38 1.25 -4.08
CA THR A 214 7.24 0.95 -5.50
C THR A 214 8.35 0.01 -5.98
N ALA A 215 9.59 0.18 -5.52
CA ALA A 215 10.68 -0.77 -5.78
C ALA A 215 10.34 -2.18 -5.27
N LEU A 216 9.83 -2.28 -4.04
CA LEU A 216 9.39 -3.56 -3.47
C LEU A 216 8.19 -4.17 -4.20
N TRP A 217 7.25 -3.35 -4.67
CA TRP A 217 6.11 -3.82 -5.45
C TRP A 217 6.54 -4.43 -6.78
N ASN A 218 7.48 -3.79 -7.49
CA ASN A 218 8.06 -4.35 -8.70
C ASN A 218 8.74 -5.69 -8.44
N TYR A 219 9.52 -5.79 -7.37
CA TYR A 219 10.14 -7.04 -6.96
C TYR A 219 9.10 -8.13 -6.63
N ALA A 220 8.08 -7.82 -5.84
CA ALA A 220 7.05 -8.79 -5.47
C ALA A 220 6.28 -9.31 -6.70
N ARG A 221 6.04 -8.47 -7.69
CA ARG A 221 5.45 -8.88 -8.99
C ARG A 221 6.38 -9.79 -9.78
N TYR A 222 7.67 -9.48 -9.82
CA TYR A 222 8.67 -10.32 -10.49
C TYR A 222 8.71 -11.73 -9.87
N VAL A 223 8.81 -11.83 -8.54
CA VAL A 223 8.80 -13.12 -7.82
C VAL A 223 7.52 -13.90 -8.13
N ARG A 224 6.35 -13.27 -8.04
CA ARG A 224 5.07 -13.92 -8.34
C ARG A 224 4.98 -14.45 -9.76
N ASN A 225 5.50 -13.71 -10.73
CA ASN A 225 5.47 -14.13 -12.13
C ASN A 225 6.42 -15.31 -12.38
N ASN A 226 7.59 -15.29 -11.76
CA ASN A 226 8.55 -16.40 -11.86
C ASN A 226 8.06 -17.67 -11.16
N ASP A 227 7.43 -17.54 -9.99
CA ASP A 227 6.81 -18.67 -9.29
C ASP A 227 5.69 -19.33 -10.14
N LYS A 228 4.88 -18.54 -10.82
CA LYS A 228 3.87 -19.04 -11.76
C LYS A 228 4.52 -19.80 -12.92
N THR A 229 5.59 -19.31 -13.48
CA THR A 229 6.34 -19.98 -14.56
C THR A 229 6.90 -21.32 -14.07
N GLN A 230 7.44 -21.37 -12.85
CA GLN A 230 7.91 -22.62 -12.26
C GLN A 230 6.77 -23.63 -11.99
N ILE A 231 5.60 -23.17 -11.56
CA ILE A 231 4.42 -24.04 -11.38
C ILE A 231 3.99 -24.67 -12.71
N TRP A 232 3.99 -23.90 -13.80
CA TRP A 232 3.68 -24.45 -15.12
C TRP A 232 4.71 -25.50 -15.58
N LEU A 233 5.99 -25.27 -15.33
CA LEU A 233 7.05 -26.26 -15.60
C LEU A 233 6.92 -27.51 -14.75
N PHE A 234 6.42 -27.40 -13.51
CA PHE A 234 6.22 -28.53 -12.61
C PHE A 234 4.94 -29.34 -12.91
N LEU A 235 3.87 -28.66 -13.35
CA LEU A 235 2.63 -29.31 -13.78
C LEU A 235 2.74 -29.94 -15.18
N GLY A 236 3.71 -29.51 -15.98
CA GLY A 236 4.10 -30.11 -17.25
C GLY A 236 4.96 -31.38 -17.10
N GLY A 237 4.82 -32.10 -15.98
CA GLY A 237 5.49 -33.39 -15.75
C GLY A 237 5.20 -34.44 -16.83
N LYS A 238 5.83 -35.58 -16.73
CA LYS A 238 6.02 -36.71 -17.67
C LYS A 238 4.95 -37.00 -18.74
N ASP A 239 3.75 -36.46 -18.61
CA ASP A 239 2.66 -36.59 -19.59
C ASP A 239 2.49 -35.33 -20.49
N ALA A 240 3.38 -34.34 -20.39
CA ALA A 240 3.34 -33.13 -21.19
C ALA A 240 4.08 -33.24 -22.54
N ASP A 241 4.68 -34.39 -22.82
CA ASP A 241 5.41 -34.62 -24.08
C ASP A 241 4.51 -34.63 -25.32
N ASP A 242 3.18 -34.65 -25.13
CA ASP A 242 2.20 -34.66 -26.23
C ASP A 242 1.40 -33.35 -26.37
N TYR A 243 1.61 -32.34 -25.53
CA TYR A 243 0.99 -31.03 -25.74
C TYR A 243 1.96 -30.08 -26.42
N HIS A 244 1.67 -29.80 -27.68
CA HIS A 244 2.40 -28.94 -28.59
C HIS A 244 2.86 -27.63 -27.95
N PHE A 245 4.19 -27.49 -27.79
CA PHE A 245 4.88 -26.27 -27.39
C PHE A 245 4.56 -25.10 -28.36
N GLU A 246 4.06 -25.40 -29.55
CA GLU A 246 3.72 -24.43 -30.59
C GLU A 246 2.44 -23.62 -30.31
N GLU A 247 1.50 -24.11 -29.48
CA GLU A 247 0.29 -23.36 -29.15
C GLU A 247 0.48 -22.33 -28.02
N MET A 248 1.62 -22.35 -27.33
CA MET A 248 1.90 -21.39 -26.25
C MET A 248 2.59 -20.11 -26.73
N TYR A 249 2.98 -20.04 -28.02
CA TYR A 249 3.69 -18.88 -28.59
C TYR A 249 3.07 -18.35 -29.90
N SER A 250 1.85 -18.73 -30.21
CA SER A 250 1.09 -18.17 -31.33
C SER A 250 0.05 -17.14 -30.90
#